data_fe4c27c72f57a61da08efd0c8b37052d
#
_entry.id   fe4c27c72f57a61da08efd0c8b37052d
#
_cell.length_a   1.000
_cell.length_b   1.000
_cell.length_c   1.000
_cell.angle_alpha   90.00
_cell.angle_beta   90.00
_cell.angle_gamma   90.00
#
_symmetry.space_group_name_H-M   'P 1'
#
loop_
_entity.id
_entity.type
_entity.pdbx_description
1 polymer ?
#
loop_
_entity_poly.entity_id
_entity_poly.type
_entity_poly.pdbx_seq_one_letter_code
_entity_poly.pdbx_strand_id
1 'polypeptide(L)'
;MSVLREIGIIARALDSIANIEFRDIELARGQYLYLVRIAENPGIIQEELSELLKVDRSTVARSVKKLEAKGLVQKKAAKDNKKNKEWFVTEKGEKLYPFILAENAYSEEASLQGFSQAEVQALEKMLVRVRANITGDWEAVKKGQKRNY
;
A
#
# COMPACT_ATOMS: atom_id res chain seq x y z
N MET A 1 -0.33 -11.20 25.31
CA MET A 1 -0.37 -11.31 23.84
C MET A 1 -0.97 -10.05 23.30
N SER A 2 -0.49 -9.65 22.15
CA SER A 2 -0.86 -8.33 21.65
C SER A 2 -1.46 -8.47 20.25
N VAL A 3 -2.61 -7.85 20.04
CA VAL A 3 -3.26 -7.72 18.73
C VAL A 3 -2.27 -7.12 17.73
N LEU A 4 -1.49 -6.12 18.15
CA LEU A 4 -0.53 -5.46 17.27
C LEU A 4 0.61 -6.40 16.87
N ARG A 5 0.98 -7.34 17.72
CA ARG A 5 1.98 -8.35 17.38
C ARG A 5 1.47 -9.24 16.23
N GLU A 6 0.24 -9.71 16.32
CA GLU A 6 -0.36 -10.55 15.28
C GLU A 6 -0.48 -9.79 13.96
N ILE A 7 -0.96 -8.56 14.01
CA ILE A 7 -1.02 -7.69 12.82
C ILE A 7 0.37 -7.58 12.17
N GLY A 8 1.40 -7.33 12.98
CA GLY A 8 2.77 -7.19 12.48
C GLY A 8 3.32 -8.47 11.86
N ILE A 9 3.08 -9.62 12.47
CA ILE A 9 3.54 -10.93 11.96
C ILE A 9 2.84 -11.22 10.62
N ILE A 10 1.53 -11.04 10.57
CA ILE A 10 0.74 -11.25 9.35
C ILE A 10 1.23 -10.35 8.21
N ALA A 11 1.38 -9.07 8.49
CA ALA A 11 1.84 -8.10 7.50
C ALA A 11 3.20 -8.47 6.93
N ARG A 12 4.15 -8.83 7.81
CA ARG A 12 5.50 -9.22 7.37
C ARG A 12 5.50 -10.53 6.57
N ALA A 13 4.68 -11.50 6.96
CA ALA A 13 4.56 -12.76 6.22
C ALA A 13 4.02 -12.52 4.82
N LEU A 14 2.95 -11.73 4.68
CA LEU A 14 2.37 -11.38 3.40
C LEU A 14 3.35 -10.60 2.51
N ASP A 15 4.05 -9.64 3.09
CA ASP A 15 5.07 -8.87 2.36
C ASP A 15 6.22 -9.77 1.90
N SER A 16 6.66 -10.71 2.73
CA SER A 16 7.73 -11.64 2.35
C SER A 16 7.31 -12.53 1.18
N ILE A 17 6.09 -13.06 1.22
CA ILE A 17 5.54 -13.87 0.13
C ILE A 17 5.49 -13.05 -1.17
N ALA A 18 4.88 -11.87 -1.09
CA ALA A 18 4.76 -10.98 -2.25
C ALA A 18 6.11 -10.60 -2.84
N ASN A 19 7.08 -10.27 -1.99
CA ASN A 19 8.42 -9.90 -2.44
C ASN A 19 9.14 -11.04 -3.15
N ILE A 20 8.90 -12.28 -2.74
CA ILE A 20 9.47 -13.46 -3.40
C ILE A 20 8.76 -13.72 -4.73
N GLU A 21 7.44 -13.76 -4.73
CA GLU A 21 6.65 -14.08 -5.93
C GLU A 21 6.75 -13.02 -7.02
N PHE A 22 6.86 -11.74 -6.63
CA PHE A 22 6.92 -10.65 -7.61
C PHE A 22 8.32 -10.37 -8.16
N ARG A 23 9.34 -11.15 -7.77
CA ARG A 23 10.68 -11.05 -8.36
C ARG A 23 10.65 -11.29 -9.85
N ASP A 24 9.83 -12.23 -10.31
CA ASP A 24 9.74 -12.61 -11.72
C ASP A 24 9.18 -11.50 -12.59
N ILE A 25 8.46 -10.55 -11.99
CA ILE A 25 7.96 -9.35 -12.68
C ILE A 25 8.73 -8.09 -12.27
N GLU A 26 9.91 -8.26 -11.69
CA GLU A 26 10.82 -7.18 -11.30
C GLU A 26 10.26 -6.18 -10.29
N LEU A 27 9.28 -6.61 -9.49
CA LEU A 27 8.74 -5.81 -8.39
C LEU A 27 9.26 -6.36 -7.07
N ALA A 28 10.19 -5.65 -6.46
CA ALA A 28 10.80 -6.03 -5.18
C ALA A 28 10.45 -5.01 -4.09
N ARG A 29 10.60 -5.43 -2.84
CA ARG A 29 10.54 -4.56 -1.65
C ARG A 29 9.29 -3.70 -1.55
N GLY A 30 8.12 -4.32 -1.74
CA GLY A 30 6.84 -3.64 -1.56
C GLY A 30 6.46 -2.68 -2.68
N GLN A 31 7.16 -2.66 -3.80
CA GLN A 31 6.83 -1.79 -4.94
C GLN A 31 5.42 -2.06 -5.47
N TYR A 32 4.95 -3.30 -5.37
CA TYR A 32 3.61 -3.68 -5.79
C TYR A 32 2.51 -2.87 -5.08
N LEU A 33 2.73 -2.49 -3.82
CA LEU A 33 1.76 -1.70 -3.06
C LEU A 33 1.49 -0.35 -3.71
N TYR A 34 2.55 0.32 -4.16
CA TYR A 34 2.44 1.62 -4.81
C TYR A 34 1.74 1.50 -6.16
N LEU A 35 2.11 0.48 -6.94
CA LEU A 35 1.48 0.23 -8.23
C LEU A 35 -0.02 0.02 -8.08
N VAL A 36 -0.43 -0.82 -7.13
CA VAL A 36 -1.85 -1.10 -6.85
C VAL A 36 -2.59 0.18 -6.44
N ARG A 37 -2.03 0.95 -5.53
CA ARG A 37 -2.69 2.19 -5.06
C ARG A 37 -2.81 3.25 -6.14
N ILE A 38 -1.82 3.36 -7.02
CA ILE A 38 -1.88 4.26 -8.17
C ILE A 38 -2.93 3.78 -9.17
N ALA A 39 -3.00 2.47 -9.42
CA ALA A 39 -4.02 1.88 -10.31
C ALA A 39 -5.44 2.12 -9.80
N GLU A 40 -5.65 1.99 -8.50
CA GLU A 40 -6.96 2.22 -7.85
C GLU A 40 -7.34 3.69 -7.79
N ASN A 41 -6.35 4.59 -7.80
CA ASN A 41 -6.54 6.03 -7.62
C ASN A 41 -5.79 6.81 -8.69
N PRO A 42 -6.22 6.73 -9.96
CA PRO A 42 -5.55 7.48 -11.05
C PRO A 42 -5.50 8.97 -10.74
N GLY A 43 -4.33 9.57 -10.90
CA GLY A 43 -4.13 10.98 -10.59
C GLY A 43 -3.69 11.25 -9.15
N ILE A 44 -3.46 10.20 -8.36
CA ILE A 44 -3.02 10.35 -6.96
C ILE A 44 -1.67 11.09 -6.89
N ILE A 45 -1.51 11.96 -5.90
CA ILE A 45 -0.24 12.65 -5.63
C ILE A 45 0.55 11.92 -4.55
N GLN A 46 1.85 12.20 -4.46
CA GLN A 46 2.72 11.51 -3.48
C GLN A 46 2.25 11.67 -2.04
N GLU A 47 1.75 12.85 -1.68
CA GLU A 47 1.26 13.10 -0.33
C GLU A 47 0.06 12.19 0.01
N GLU A 48 -0.86 12.02 -0.93
CA GLU A 48 -2.00 11.11 -0.78
C GLU A 48 -1.57 9.65 -0.65
N LEU A 49 -0.56 9.24 -1.42
CA LEU A 49 0.04 7.90 -1.30
C LEU A 49 0.65 7.69 0.09
N SER A 50 1.37 8.68 0.61
CA SER A 50 1.94 8.66 1.95
C SER A 50 0.85 8.45 3.02
N GLU A 51 -0.23 9.20 2.92
CA GLU A 51 -1.37 9.08 3.83
C GLU A 51 -2.06 7.73 3.71
N LEU A 52 -2.30 7.28 2.50
CA LEU A 52 -3.02 6.03 2.22
C LEU A 52 -2.26 4.80 2.72
N LEU A 53 -0.94 4.76 2.47
CA LEU A 53 -0.09 3.62 2.83
C LEU A 53 0.54 3.75 4.22
N LYS A 54 0.43 4.91 4.85
CA LYS A 54 1.09 5.20 6.13
C LYS A 54 2.61 5.01 6.04
N VAL A 55 3.19 5.58 5.00
CA VAL A 55 4.64 5.53 4.70
C VAL A 55 5.16 6.97 4.57
N ASP A 56 6.37 7.22 5.03
CA ASP A 56 6.96 8.55 4.96
C ASP A 56 7.17 9.02 3.51
N ARG A 57 7.16 10.33 3.31
CA ARG A 57 7.25 10.96 1.98
C ARG A 57 8.50 10.56 1.22
N SER A 58 9.65 10.44 1.89
CA SER A 58 10.92 10.07 1.26
C SER A 58 10.88 8.67 0.68
N THR A 59 10.31 7.73 1.43
CA THR A 59 10.16 6.34 1.00
C THR A 59 9.19 6.23 -0.17
N VAL A 60 8.06 6.96 -0.11
CA VAL A 60 7.10 7.03 -1.23
C VAL A 60 7.79 7.55 -2.48
N ALA A 61 8.50 8.68 -2.37
CA ALA A 61 9.18 9.29 -3.50
C ALA A 61 10.17 8.34 -4.16
N ARG A 62 10.98 7.62 -3.36
CA ARG A 62 11.93 6.64 -3.89
C ARG A 62 11.25 5.47 -4.59
N SER A 63 10.19 4.95 -3.99
CA SER A 63 9.45 3.78 -4.52
C SER A 63 8.76 4.11 -5.83
N VAL A 64 8.08 5.24 -5.89
CA VAL A 64 7.39 5.71 -7.10
C VAL A 64 8.38 6.01 -8.22
N LYS A 65 9.52 6.63 -7.87
CA LYS A 65 10.58 6.92 -8.84
C LYS A 65 11.16 5.64 -9.45
N LYS A 66 11.31 4.58 -8.66
CA LYS A 66 11.75 3.27 -9.16
C LYS A 66 10.73 2.67 -10.13
N LEU A 67 9.43 2.79 -9.82
CA LEU A 67 8.37 2.35 -10.73
C LEU A 67 8.37 3.15 -12.01
N GLU A 68 8.59 4.45 -11.94
CA GLU A 68 8.71 5.32 -13.11
C GLU A 68 9.90 4.90 -13.98
N ALA A 69 11.05 4.65 -13.38
CA ALA A 69 12.24 4.19 -14.09
C ALA A 69 12.02 2.86 -14.83
N LYS A 70 11.18 2.00 -14.29
CA LYS A 70 10.80 0.72 -14.93
C LYS A 70 9.72 0.90 -16.01
N GLY A 71 9.19 2.11 -16.16
CA GLY A 71 8.13 2.40 -17.12
C GLY A 71 6.75 1.91 -16.71
N LEU A 72 6.52 1.64 -15.42
CA LEU A 72 5.28 1.08 -14.90
C LEU A 72 4.27 2.16 -14.48
N VAL A 73 4.77 3.34 -14.10
CA VAL A 73 3.96 4.50 -13.78
C VAL A 73 4.52 5.73 -14.47
N GLN A 74 3.68 6.72 -14.67
CA GLN A 74 4.06 8.00 -15.25
C GLN A 74 3.43 9.14 -14.46
N LYS A 75 4.08 10.28 -14.47
CA LYS A 75 3.58 11.49 -13.81
C LYS A 75 3.13 12.52 -14.84
N LYS A 76 2.09 13.26 -14.47
CA LYS A 76 1.61 14.41 -15.23
C LYS A 76 1.45 15.59 -14.27
N ALA A 77 1.65 16.81 -14.77
CA ALA A 77 1.38 18.00 -13.97
C ALA A 77 -0.12 18.09 -13.66
N ALA A 78 -0.47 18.38 -12.40
CA ALA A 78 -1.85 18.61 -12.02
C ALA A 78 -2.42 19.84 -12.75
N LYS A 79 -3.69 19.77 -13.16
CA LYS A 79 -4.35 20.85 -13.88
C LYS A 79 -4.37 22.16 -13.09
N ASP A 80 -4.60 22.06 -11.77
CA ASP A 80 -4.79 23.21 -10.88
C ASP A 80 -3.51 23.63 -10.16
N ASN A 81 -2.51 22.78 -10.11
CA ASN A 81 -1.25 23.07 -9.41
C ASN A 81 -0.09 22.34 -10.09
N LYS A 82 0.70 23.10 -10.85
CA LYS A 82 1.86 22.57 -11.59
C LYS A 82 2.97 22.02 -10.68
N LYS A 83 2.98 22.35 -9.39
CA LYS A 83 3.95 21.84 -8.42
C LYS A 83 3.64 20.39 -8.02
N ASN A 84 2.38 20.01 -8.02
CA ASN A 84 1.97 18.66 -7.72
C ASN A 84 1.97 17.81 -8.98
N LYS A 85 2.54 16.62 -8.89
CA LYS A 85 2.52 15.63 -9.96
C LYS A 85 1.48 14.58 -9.65
N GLU A 86 0.62 14.33 -10.62
CA GLU A 86 -0.36 13.27 -10.55
C GLU A 86 0.22 12.01 -11.17
N TRP A 87 0.04 10.88 -10.50
CA TRP A 87 0.58 9.60 -10.93
C TRP A 87 -0.48 8.72 -11.58
N PHE A 88 -0.08 8.04 -12.63
CA PHE A 88 -0.92 7.13 -13.42
C PHE A 88 -0.14 5.87 -13.75
N VAL A 89 -0.83 4.74 -13.83
CA VAL A 89 -0.23 3.49 -14.31
C VAL A 89 -0.11 3.58 -15.83
N THR A 90 1.02 3.11 -16.37
CA THR A 90 1.23 3.01 -17.81
C THR A 90 0.58 1.74 -18.35
N GLU A 91 0.53 1.60 -19.69
CA GLU A 91 0.07 0.36 -20.33
C GLU A 91 0.89 -0.84 -19.87
N LYS A 92 2.22 -0.69 -19.73
CA LYS A 92 3.11 -1.73 -19.21
C LYS A 92 2.73 -2.11 -17.78
N GLY A 93 2.46 -1.13 -16.92
CA GLY A 93 2.02 -1.36 -15.55
C GLY A 93 0.67 -2.06 -15.46
N GLU A 94 -0.26 -1.68 -16.33
CA GLU A 94 -1.58 -2.30 -16.40
C GLU A 94 -1.52 -3.79 -16.74
N LYS A 95 -0.54 -4.22 -17.50
CA LYS A 95 -0.34 -5.64 -17.83
C LYS A 95 0.10 -6.47 -16.63
N LEU A 96 0.77 -5.87 -15.67
CA LEU A 96 1.20 -6.55 -14.43
C LEU A 96 0.10 -6.57 -13.37
N TYR A 97 -0.81 -5.63 -13.43
CA TYR A 97 -1.82 -5.42 -12.40
C TYR A 97 -2.70 -6.67 -12.15
N PRO A 98 -3.21 -7.38 -13.18
CA PRO A 98 -4.00 -8.58 -12.95
C PRO A 98 -3.25 -9.68 -12.19
N PHE A 99 -1.95 -9.82 -12.42
CA PHE A 99 -1.11 -10.80 -11.71
C PHE A 99 -1.01 -10.45 -10.22
N ILE A 100 -0.82 -9.18 -9.91
CA ILE A 100 -0.76 -8.70 -8.52
C ILE A 100 -2.11 -8.90 -7.82
N LEU A 101 -3.21 -8.59 -8.51
CA LEU A 101 -4.55 -8.79 -7.97
C LEU A 101 -4.86 -10.28 -7.71
N ALA A 102 -4.40 -11.16 -8.58
CA ALA A 102 -4.58 -12.60 -8.41
C ALA A 102 -3.83 -13.11 -7.17
N GLU A 103 -2.60 -12.64 -6.96
CA GLU A 103 -1.83 -12.97 -5.75
C GLU A 103 -2.54 -12.44 -4.50
N ASN A 104 -2.98 -11.19 -4.52
CA ASN A 104 -3.69 -10.61 -3.39
C ASN A 104 -4.95 -11.39 -3.04
N ALA A 105 -5.76 -11.76 -4.04
CA ALA A 105 -6.97 -12.54 -3.85
C ALA A 105 -6.67 -13.92 -3.27
N TYR A 106 -5.64 -14.58 -3.77
CA TYR A 106 -5.21 -15.89 -3.25
C TYR A 106 -4.75 -15.79 -1.79
N SER A 107 -3.93 -14.81 -1.49
CA SER A 107 -3.43 -14.58 -0.13
C SER A 107 -4.55 -14.27 0.86
N GLU A 108 -5.53 -13.50 0.45
CA GLU A 108 -6.70 -13.20 1.27
C GLU A 108 -7.52 -14.45 1.54
N GLU A 109 -7.83 -15.22 0.51
CA GLU A 109 -8.58 -16.48 0.64
C GLU A 109 -7.85 -17.47 1.55
N ALA A 110 -6.55 -17.65 1.33
CA ALA A 110 -5.72 -18.55 2.15
C ALA A 110 -5.67 -18.10 3.61
N SER A 111 -5.54 -16.80 3.84
CA SER A 111 -5.45 -16.22 5.19
C SER A 111 -6.76 -16.37 5.98
N LEU A 112 -7.86 -16.34 5.28
CA LEU A 112 -9.21 -16.37 5.90
C LEU A 112 -9.88 -17.73 5.82
N GLN A 113 -9.12 -18.74 5.45
CA GLN A 113 -9.64 -20.13 5.40
C GLN A 113 -10.22 -20.55 6.76
N GLY A 114 -11.43 -21.13 6.75
CA GLY A 114 -12.11 -21.55 7.96
C GLY A 114 -12.93 -20.48 8.67
N PHE A 115 -12.86 -19.24 8.21
CA PHE A 115 -13.68 -18.15 8.75
C PHE A 115 -15.03 -18.11 8.04
N SER A 116 -16.10 -17.84 8.78
CA SER A 116 -17.40 -17.55 8.19
C SER A 116 -17.38 -16.14 7.59
N GLN A 117 -18.31 -15.86 6.69
CA GLN A 117 -18.47 -14.53 6.10
C GLN A 117 -18.72 -13.47 7.19
N ALA A 118 -19.53 -13.80 8.20
CA ALA A 118 -19.80 -12.89 9.32
C ALA A 118 -18.54 -12.60 10.14
N GLU A 119 -17.69 -13.60 10.36
CA GLU A 119 -16.40 -13.43 11.05
C GLU A 119 -15.44 -12.55 10.25
N VAL A 120 -15.35 -12.74 8.94
CA VAL A 120 -14.52 -11.92 8.05
C VAL A 120 -14.96 -10.46 8.12
N GLN A 121 -16.26 -10.20 7.99
CA GLN A 121 -16.81 -8.84 8.07
C GLN A 121 -16.56 -8.18 9.43
N ALA A 122 -16.72 -8.94 10.51
CA ALA A 122 -16.45 -8.44 11.85
C ALA A 122 -14.98 -8.10 12.05
N LEU A 123 -14.08 -8.97 11.60
CA LEU A 123 -12.64 -8.74 11.66
C LEU A 123 -12.24 -7.50 10.89
N GLU A 124 -12.72 -7.35 9.65
CA GLU A 124 -12.44 -6.18 8.82
C GLU A 124 -12.88 -4.89 9.51
N LYS A 125 -14.10 -4.84 10.03
CA LYS A 125 -14.63 -3.67 10.75
C LYS A 125 -13.78 -3.33 11.97
N MET A 126 -13.34 -4.34 12.73
CA MET A 126 -12.48 -4.13 13.89
C MET A 126 -11.11 -3.61 13.50
N LEU A 127 -10.50 -4.13 12.43
CA LEU A 127 -9.22 -3.66 11.94
C LEU A 127 -9.29 -2.23 11.41
N VAL A 128 -10.38 -1.85 10.75
CA VAL A 128 -10.63 -0.47 10.32
C VAL A 128 -10.66 0.47 11.53
N ARG A 129 -11.30 0.06 12.63
CA ARG A 129 -11.33 0.85 13.88
C ARG A 129 -9.94 0.99 14.50
N VAL A 130 -9.17 -0.08 14.52
CA VAL A 130 -7.77 -0.06 15.01
C VAL A 130 -6.95 0.93 14.18
N ARG A 131 -7.07 0.85 12.86
CA ARG A 131 -6.37 1.76 11.95
C ARG A 131 -6.77 3.21 12.18
N ALA A 132 -8.06 3.48 12.31
CA ALA A 132 -8.57 4.83 12.57
C ALA A 132 -8.00 5.41 13.87
N ASN A 133 -7.94 4.61 14.92
CA ASN A 133 -7.44 5.05 16.22
C ASN A 133 -5.95 5.45 16.16
N ILE A 134 -5.11 4.70 15.43
CA ILE A 134 -3.67 4.96 15.38
C ILE A 134 -3.29 6.03 14.35
N THR A 135 -4.17 6.35 13.42
CA THR A 135 -3.89 7.30 12.35
C THR A 135 -3.52 8.70 12.88
N GLY A 136 -4.22 9.17 13.91
CA GLY A 136 -3.92 10.47 14.53
C GLY A 136 -2.51 10.53 15.11
N ASP A 137 -2.10 9.48 15.80
CA ASP A 137 -0.74 9.37 16.37
C ASP A 137 0.31 9.35 15.26
N TRP A 138 0.06 8.57 14.20
CA TRP A 138 0.97 8.50 13.05
C TRP A 138 1.17 9.86 12.41
N GLU A 139 0.09 10.61 12.18
CA GLU A 139 0.16 11.95 11.60
C GLU A 139 0.92 12.93 12.50
N ALA A 140 0.66 12.89 13.81
CA ALA A 140 1.32 13.75 14.78
C ALA A 140 2.83 13.47 14.87
N VAL A 141 3.21 12.19 14.97
CA VAL A 141 4.62 11.78 15.06
C VAL A 141 5.35 12.10 13.76
N LYS A 142 4.70 11.89 12.62
CA LYS A 142 5.26 12.23 11.30
C LYS A 142 5.60 13.72 11.21
N LYS A 143 4.83 14.57 11.86
CA LYS A 143 5.05 16.02 11.92
C LYS A 143 6.07 16.44 12.99
N GLY A 144 6.66 15.49 13.70
CA GLY A 144 7.68 15.74 14.72
C GLY A 144 7.16 15.83 16.15
N GLN A 145 5.89 15.59 16.38
CA GLN A 145 5.32 15.57 17.73
C GLN A 145 5.72 14.29 18.46
N LYS A 146 5.93 14.38 19.76
CA LYS A 146 6.26 13.21 20.60
C LYS A 146 5.04 12.76 21.37
N ARG A 147 4.90 11.45 21.50
CA ARG A 147 3.87 10.87 22.36
C ARG A 147 4.39 10.80 23.80
N ASN A 148 3.48 10.90 24.77
CA ASN A 148 3.82 10.83 26.19
C ASN A 148 3.59 9.40 26.69
N TYR A 149 4.68 8.69 27.03
CA TYR A 149 4.63 7.36 27.66
C TYR A 149 5.84 7.15 28.54
#